data_b7503870620d869721b45e9a667af77f
#
_entry.id   b7503870620d869721b45e9a667af77f
#
_cell.length_a   1.000
_cell.length_b   1.000
_cell.length_c   1.000
_cell.angle_alpha   90.00
_cell.angle_beta   90.00
_cell.angle_gamma   90.00
#
_symmetry.space_group_name_H-M   'P 1'
#
loop_
_entity.id
_entity.type
_entity.pdbx_description
1 polymer ?
#
loop_
_entity_poly.entity_id
_entity_poly.type
_entity_poly.pdbx_seq_one_letter_code
_entity_poly.pdbx_strand_id
1 'polypeptide(L)'
;MNYKKQRLIFLILYLAYTSIYVARVNLSVAGPKMIDANLLSTVQLGALGSVFSAIYAIGRLINGGMSDRKPPWLMLTTGLAVAGLSNILVGAFPPFIGVFVLWAANAYAQSMLWSSVLCVIAAVYDEKEAKKKSSLMVTSVATGNIVSIILNTFLITRLGTRFAFVVPGILTVILGACVFFATLKVEIPEVPAKKHIPMLALLKDKKLSAMLVPTLFHGVMKENISIWMAVYVVDKYMVDLTTSSYYILLIPIIGFIGRTAYPLLYKLCRDNEDKVSQVGFVLCILSSLLLCTDIIEMPTAVLCLSVIYASVSMINTSLLTIMPMHYTRTVNVASVSGIMDFATYLGGGIASLIYGALIKGFGYFPMFVSWAIISVVSMLVIAYINKIKGKEEKNYETVN
;
A
#
# COMPACT_ATOMS: atom_id res chain seq x y z
N MET A 1 30.08 13.31 -0.08
CA MET A 1 29.16 14.21 -0.86
C MET A 1 28.79 15.41 0.00
N ASN A 2 28.66 16.65 -0.61
CA ASN A 2 28.27 17.85 0.15
C ASN A 2 26.84 17.72 0.71
N TYR A 3 26.61 18.15 1.95
CA TYR A 3 25.33 18.08 2.68
C TYR A 3 24.15 18.72 1.91
N LYS A 4 24.38 19.85 1.21
CA LYS A 4 23.36 20.48 0.35
C LYS A 4 22.90 19.54 -0.77
N LYS A 5 23.83 18.81 -1.39
CA LYS A 5 23.52 17.86 -2.48
C LYS A 5 22.76 16.63 -1.94
N GLN A 6 23.12 16.13 -0.76
CA GLN A 6 22.39 15.03 -0.11
C GLN A 6 20.94 15.41 0.17
N ARG A 7 20.71 16.62 0.73
CA ARG A 7 19.34 17.12 1.00
C ARG A 7 18.53 17.29 -0.29
N LEU A 8 19.15 17.79 -1.36
CA LEU A 8 18.47 17.96 -2.66
C LEU A 8 18.07 16.62 -3.25
N ILE A 9 18.96 15.62 -3.24
CA ILE A 9 18.64 14.26 -3.72
C ILE A 9 17.47 13.68 -2.90
N PHE A 10 17.51 13.79 -1.57
CA PHE A 10 16.43 13.29 -0.73
C PHE A 10 15.09 13.99 -1.04
N LEU A 11 15.09 15.31 -1.21
CA LEU A 11 13.88 16.07 -1.55
C LEU A 11 13.29 15.63 -2.90
N ILE A 12 14.14 15.47 -3.92
CA ILE A 12 13.71 15.00 -5.25
C ILE A 12 13.13 13.60 -5.16
N LEU A 13 13.76 12.67 -4.42
CA LEU A 13 13.25 11.32 -4.21
C LEU A 13 11.91 11.34 -3.45
N TYR A 14 11.78 12.18 -2.44
CA TYR A 14 10.56 12.34 -1.66
C TYR A 14 9.40 12.83 -2.52
N LEU A 15 9.63 13.87 -3.33
CA LEU A 15 8.64 14.42 -4.26
C LEU A 15 8.28 13.41 -5.35
N ALA A 16 9.27 12.70 -5.90
CA ALA A 16 9.04 11.66 -6.91
C ALA A 16 8.20 10.51 -6.35
N TYR A 17 8.50 10.06 -5.12
CA TYR A 17 7.72 9.00 -4.50
C TYR A 17 6.31 9.47 -4.07
N THR A 18 6.16 10.73 -3.69
CA THR A 18 4.86 11.37 -3.48
C THR A 18 4.04 11.38 -4.78
N SER A 19 4.66 11.75 -5.91
CA SER A 19 3.96 11.87 -7.19
C SER A 19 3.37 10.54 -7.69
N ILE A 20 4.03 9.42 -7.43
CA ILE A 20 3.48 8.11 -7.82
C ILE A 20 2.22 7.74 -7.04
N TYR A 21 2.10 8.17 -5.77
CA TYR A 21 0.86 7.98 -5.01
C TYR A 21 -0.24 8.90 -5.54
N VAL A 22 0.10 10.12 -5.98
CA VAL A 22 -0.86 10.99 -6.68
C VAL A 22 -1.35 10.33 -7.97
N ALA A 23 -0.45 9.71 -8.75
CA ALA A 23 -0.74 9.00 -10.00
C ALA A 23 -1.24 7.55 -9.82
N ARG A 24 -1.48 7.10 -8.60
CA ARG A 24 -2.07 5.81 -8.25
C ARG A 24 -3.46 5.96 -7.65
N VAL A 25 -3.62 6.87 -6.70
CA VAL A 25 -4.88 7.11 -5.98
C VAL A 25 -5.86 7.92 -6.85
N ASN A 26 -5.40 8.57 -7.91
CA ASN A 26 -6.24 9.30 -8.86
C ASN A 26 -7.37 8.44 -9.44
N LEU A 27 -7.14 7.15 -9.71
CA LEU A 27 -8.18 6.24 -10.19
C LEU A 27 -9.31 6.08 -9.16
N SER A 28 -8.98 5.98 -7.88
CA SER A 28 -9.97 5.91 -6.79
C SER A 28 -10.81 7.18 -6.71
N VAL A 29 -10.15 8.35 -6.79
CA VAL A 29 -10.84 9.66 -6.73
C VAL A 29 -11.69 9.89 -7.99
N ALA A 30 -11.20 9.49 -9.17
CA ALA A 30 -11.92 9.62 -10.44
C ALA A 30 -13.02 8.56 -10.63
N GLY A 31 -12.93 7.43 -9.91
CA GLY A 31 -13.81 6.27 -10.06
C GLY A 31 -15.31 6.60 -10.10
N PRO A 32 -15.86 7.33 -9.12
CA PRO A 32 -17.27 7.73 -9.13
C PRO A 32 -17.67 8.43 -10.41
N LYS A 33 -16.90 9.45 -10.82
CA LYS A 33 -17.19 10.22 -12.04
C LYS A 33 -17.01 9.42 -13.34
N MET A 34 -16.09 8.45 -13.35
CA MET A 34 -15.92 7.55 -14.50
C MET A 34 -17.07 6.56 -14.62
N ILE A 35 -17.63 6.11 -13.49
CA ILE A 35 -18.82 5.23 -13.48
C ILE A 35 -20.04 6.01 -13.92
N ASP A 36 -20.30 7.19 -13.36
CA ASP A 36 -21.41 8.08 -13.74
C ASP A 36 -21.41 8.42 -15.24
N ALA A 37 -20.21 8.66 -15.81
CA ALA A 37 -20.01 8.98 -17.21
C ALA A 37 -20.00 7.73 -18.12
N ASN A 38 -20.27 6.53 -17.62
CA ASN A 38 -20.20 5.25 -18.33
C ASN A 38 -18.83 4.96 -19.00
N LEU A 39 -17.76 5.57 -18.52
CA LEU A 39 -16.39 5.30 -18.98
C LEU A 39 -15.86 3.97 -18.43
N LEU A 40 -16.31 3.59 -17.23
CA LEU A 40 -16.01 2.32 -16.57
C LEU A 40 -17.25 1.79 -15.84
N SER A 41 -17.40 0.47 -15.80
CA SER A 41 -18.34 -0.16 -14.87
C SER A 41 -17.66 -0.39 -13.51
N THR A 42 -18.46 -0.63 -12.45
CA THR A 42 -17.97 -1.00 -11.12
C THR A 42 -17.09 -2.26 -11.17
N VAL A 43 -17.48 -3.24 -12.00
CA VAL A 43 -16.67 -4.47 -12.21
C VAL A 43 -15.33 -4.15 -12.86
N GLN A 44 -15.31 -3.24 -13.84
CA GLN A 44 -14.07 -2.81 -14.50
C GLN A 44 -13.15 -2.04 -13.55
N LEU A 45 -13.70 -1.19 -12.69
CA LEU A 45 -12.91 -0.52 -11.65
C LEU A 45 -12.26 -1.54 -10.69
N GLY A 46 -13.00 -2.56 -10.26
CA GLY A 46 -12.47 -3.67 -9.47
C GLY A 46 -11.37 -4.45 -10.20
N ALA A 47 -11.54 -4.71 -11.49
CA ALA A 47 -10.55 -5.36 -12.34
C ALA A 47 -9.25 -4.53 -12.47
N LEU A 48 -9.35 -3.20 -12.54
CA LEU A 48 -8.17 -2.30 -12.52
C LEU A 48 -7.43 -2.37 -11.17
N GLY A 49 -8.14 -2.42 -10.05
CA GLY A 49 -7.56 -2.65 -8.74
C GLY A 49 -6.85 -4.01 -8.64
N SER A 50 -7.49 -5.04 -9.18
CA SER A 50 -6.95 -6.40 -9.20
C SER A 50 -5.67 -6.50 -10.04
N VAL A 51 -5.67 -6.00 -11.27
CA VAL A 51 -4.48 -6.04 -12.14
C VAL A 51 -3.34 -5.23 -11.55
N PHE A 52 -3.65 -4.07 -10.96
CA PHE A 52 -2.62 -3.25 -10.30
C PHE A 52 -1.95 -4.05 -9.18
N SER A 53 -2.72 -4.60 -8.25
CA SER A 53 -2.20 -5.34 -7.10
C SER A 53 -1.42 -6.59 -7.52
N ALA A 54 -1.93 -7.38 -8.47
CA ALA A 54 -1.27 -8.59 -8.96
C ALA A 54 0.07 -8.28 -9.66
N ILE A 55 0.07 -7.34 -10.59
CA ILE A 55 1.28 -6.96 -11.35
C ILE A 55 2.28 -6.24 -10.44
N TYR A 56 1.83 -5.40 -9.51
CA TYR A 56 2.69 -4.78 -8.52
C TYR A 56 3.36 -5.82 -7.61
N ALA A 57 2.61 -6.84 -7.14
CA ALA A 57 3.14 -7.93 -6.32
C ALA A 57 4.22 -8.73 -7.05
N ILE A 58 3.95 -9.15 -8.29
CA ILE A 58 4.92 -9.86 -9.14
C ILE A 58 6.12 -8.96 -9.42
N GLY A 59 5.87 -7.71 -9.75
CA GLY A 59 6.92 -6.72 -9.99
C GLY A 59 7.82 -6.52 -8.77
N ARG A 60 7.28 -6.47 -7.55
CA ARG A 60 8.05 -6.36 -6.30
C ARG A 60 9.02 -7.53 -6.11
N LEU A 61 8.60 -8.75 -6.45
CA LEU A 61 9.47 -9.92 -6.37
C LEU A 61 10.62 -9.85 -7.37
N ILE A 62 10.31 -9.50 -8.63
CA ILE A 62 11.30 -9.42 -9.71
C ILE A 62 12.25 -8.24 -9.47
N ASN A 63 11.69 -7.05 -9.23
CA ASN A 63 12.45 -5.81 -9.14
C ASN A 63 13.22 -5.69 -7.82
N GLY A 64 12.78 -6.36 -6.74
CA GLY A 64 13.56 -6.48 -5.50
C GLY A 64 14.94 -7.10 -5.73
N GLY A 65 15.01 -8.20 -6.49
CA GLY A 65 16.27 -8.82 -6.89
C GLY A 65 17.04 -8.06 -7.96
N MET A 66 16.34 -7.29 -8.81
CA MET A 66 16.98 -6.44 -9.84
C MET A 66 17.63 -5.19 -9.25
N SER A 67 17.09 -4.61 -8.17
CA SER A 67 17.66 -3.43 -7.53
C SER A 67 19.05 -3.66 -6.96
N ASP A 68 19.43 -4.90 -6.67
CA ASP A 68 20.78 -5.26 -6.24
C ASP A 68 21.78 -5.35 -7.40
N ARG A 69 21.31 -5.41 -8.66
CA ARG A 69 22.13 -5.66 -9.86
C ARG A 69 22.11 -4.52 -10.87
N LYS A 70 21.09 -3.68 -10.84
CA LYS A 70 20.92 -2.58 -11.79
C LYS A 70 21.13 -1.23 -11.10
N PRO A 71 21.67 -0.22 -11.80
CA PRO A 71 21.83 1.12 -11.24
C PRO A 71 20.47 1.67 -10.82
N PRO A 72 20.30 2.17 -9.57
CA PRO A 72 19.01 2.70 -9.11
C PRO A 72 18.50 3.87 -9.94
N TRP A 73 19.39 4.70 -10.49
CA TRP A 73 18.98 5.79 -11.37
C TRP A 73 18.20 5.26 -12.58
N LEU A 74 18.63 4.12 -13.14
CA LEU A 74 17.94 3.50 -14.28
C LEU A 74 16.54 3.02 -13.87
N MET A 75 16.45 2.26 -12.75
CA MET A 75 15.17 1.72 -12.27
C MET A 75 14.20 2.83 -11.84
N LEU A 76 14.70 3.86 -11.15
CA LEU A 76 13.88 4.99 -10.74
C LEU A 76 13.36 5.78 -11.93
N THR A 77 14.22 6.13 -12.87
CA THR A 77 13.84 6.94 -14.03
C THR A 77 12.90 6.21 -14.96
N THR A 78 13.20 4.93 -15.29
CA THR A 78 12.30 4.13 -16.14
C THR A 78 10.97 3.87 -15.45
N GLY A 79 10.96 3.57 -14.14
CA GLY A 79 9.74 3.39 -13.37
C GLY A 79 8.86 4.64 -13.36
N LEU A 80 9.44 5.82 -13.09
CA LEU A 80 8.71 7.10 -13.11
C LEU A 80 8.23 7.48 -14.51
N ALA A 81 9.06 7.29 -15.53
CA ALA A 81 8.69 7.60 -16.91
C ALA A 81 7.52 6.73 -17.40
N VAL A 82 7.61 5.41 -17.20
CA VAL A 82 6.54 4.47 -17.61
C VAL A 82 5.27 4.71 -16.82
N ALA A 83 5.35 4.93 -15.48
CA ALA A 83 4.19 5.22 -14.66
C ALA A 83 3.51 6.53 -15.08
N GLY A 84 4.29 7.60 -15.32
CA GLY A 84 3.77 8.89 -15.77
C GLY A 84 3.15 8.82 -17.16
N LEU A 85 3.83 8.20 -18.13
CA LEU A 85 3.32 8.02 -19.49
C LEU A 85 2.04 7.17 -19.51
N SER A 86 1.99 6.09 -18.72
CA SER A 86 0.77 5.27 -18.60
C SER A 86 -0.41 6.10 -18.10
N ASN A 87 -0.20 6.97 -17.10
CA ASN A 87 -1.23 7.88 -16.62
C ASN A 87 -1.69 8.88 -17.71
N ILE A 88 -0.77 9.51 -18.42
CA ILE A 88 -1.09 10.44 -19.51
C ILE A 88 -1.98 9.75 -20.56
N LEU A 89 -1.61 8.53 -20.96
CA LEU A 89 -2.34 7.76 -21.95
C LEU A 89 -3.71 7.27 -21.43
N VAL A 90 -3.83 6.90 -20.16
CA VAL A 90 -5.12 6.62 -19.51
C VAL A 90 -6.04 7.84 -19.58
N GLY A 91 -5.50 9.04 -19.42
CA GLY A 91 -6.27 10.29 -19.57
C GLY A 91 -6.83 10.55 -20.97
N ALA A 92 -6.39 9.83 -21.99
CA ALA A 92 -7.02 9.86 -23.32
C ALA A 92 -8.29 8.97 -23.39
N PHE A 93 -8.61 8.24 -22.33
CA PHE A 93 -9.73 7.30 -22.22
C PHE A 93 -9.80 6.30 -23.37
N PRO A 94 -8.76 5.49 -23.60
CA PRO A 94 -8.81 4.43 -24.59
C PRO A 94 -9.86 3.38 -24.17
N PRO A 95 -10.26 2.46 -25.05
CA PRO A 95 -11.12 1.34 -24.70
C PRO A 95 -10.61 0.61 -23.45
N PHE A 96 -11.50 -0.01 -22.66
CA PHE A 96 -11.17 -0.63 -21.37
C PHE A 96 -9.90 -1.50 -21.39
N ILE A 97 -9.71 -2.30 -22.44
CA ILE A 97 -8.49 -3.12 -22.61
C ILE A 97 -7.23 -2.25 -22.65
N GLY A 98 -7.28 -1.09 -23.29
CA GLY A 98 -6.17 -0.13 -23.30
C GLY A 98 -5.90 0.42 -21.90
N VAL A 99 -6.93 0.85 -21.17
CA VAL A 99 -6.80 1.29 -19.77
C VAL A 99 -6.21 0.18 -18.91
N PHE A 100 -6.68 -1.07 -19.07
CA PHE A 100 -6.22 -2.23 -18.29
C PHE A 100 -4.73 -2.50 -18.51
N VAL A 101 -4.27 -2.51 -19.77
CA VAL A 101 -2.85 -2.72 -20.11
C VAL A 101 -1.97 -1.58 -19.59
N LEU A 102 -2.40 -0.33 -19.78
CA LEU A 102 -1.68 0.85 -19.28
C LEU A 102 -1.61 0.85 -17.75
N TRP A 103 -2.68 0.42 -17.07
CA TRP A 103 -2.72 0.34 -15.61
C TRP A 103 -1.83 -0.79 -15.07
N ALA A 104 -1.74 -1.91 -15.78
CA ALA A 104 -0.78 -2.98 -15.50
C ALA A 104 0.67 -2.50 -15.68
N ALA A 105 0.97 -1.75 -16.75
CA ALA A 105 2.28 -1.16 -16.98
C ALA A 105 2.64 -0.14 -15.88
N ASN A 106 1.69 0.70 -15.46
CA ASN A 106 1.83 1.61 -14.34
C ASN A 106 2.19 0.87 -13.04
N ALA A 107 1.48 -0.25 -12.74
CA ALA A 107 1.73 -1.07 -11.55
C ALA A 107 3.14 -1.68 -11.55
N TYR A 108 3.55 -2.27 -12.67
CA TYR A 108 4.91 -2.84 -12.82
C TYR A 108 5.98 -1.77 -12.65
N ALA A 109 5.82 -0.63 -13.30
CA ALA A 109 6.74 0.50 -13.20
C ALA A 109 6.89 1.01 -11.75
N GLN A 110 5.78 1.19 -11.04
CA GLN A 110 5.81 1.61 -9.63
C GLN A 110 6.48 0.60 -8.71
N SER A 111 6.42 -0.69 -9.01
CA SER A 111 7.04 -1.75 -8.20
C SER A 111 8.57 -1.66 -8.14
N MET A 112 9.21 -0.99 -9.11
CA MET A 112 10.66 -0.76 -9.16
C MET A 112 11.16 0.27 -8.15
N LEU A 113 10.29 1.16 -7.66
CA LEU A 113 10.71 2.44 -7.09
C LEU A 113 11.17 2.33 -5.65
N TRP A 114 10.45 1.60 -4.78
CA TRP A 114 10.73 1.61 -3.34
C TRP A 114 12.12 1.07 -3.00
N SER A 115 12.47 -0.11 -3.50
CA SER A 115 13.79 -0.72 -3.28
C SER A 115 14.91 0.18 -3.83
N SER A 116 14.72 0.74 -5.02
CA SER A 116 15.70 1.64 -5.64
C SER A 116 15.87 2.96 -4.88
N VAL A 117 14.80 3.52 -4.31
CA VAL A 117 14.88 4.70 -3.41
C VAL A 117 15.72 4.37 -2.18
N LEU A 118 15.47 3.21 -1.55
CA LEU A 118 16.23 2.79 -0.38
C LEU A 118 17.71 2.56 -0.69
N CYS A 119 18.04 1.99 -1.86
CA CYS A 119 19.43 1.86 -2.33
C CYS A 119 20.12 3.21 -2.47
N VAL A 120 19.45 4.22 -3.07
CA VAL A 120 20.03 5.58 -3.19
C VAL A 120 20.22 6.21 -1.82
N ILE A 121 19.25 6.08 -0.90
CA ILE A 121 19.38 6.62 0.46
C ILE A 121 20.58 5.98 1.18
N ALA A 122 20.73 4.65 1.08
CA ALA A 122 21.85 3.93 1.68
C ALA A 122 23.22 4.31 1.09
N ALA A 123 23.27 4.66 -0.21
CA ALA A 123 24.50 5.10 -0.87
C ALA A 123 24.87 6.56 -0.56
N VAL A 124 23.87 7.40 -0.26
CA VAL A 124 24.04 8.85 -0.07
C VAL A 124 24.33 9.23 1.38
N TYR A 125 23.82 8.48 2.35
CA TYR A 125 23.89 8.75 3.77
C TYR A 125 24.65 7.67 4.53
N ASP A 126 25.24 8.02 5.67
CA ASP A 126 25.75 7.04 6.62
C ASP A 126 24.60 6.20 7.22
N GLU A 127 24.92 5.08 7.87
CA GLU A 127 23.95 4.11 8.38
C GLU A 127 22.87 4.74 9.29
N LYS A 128 23.29 5.65 10.19
CA LYS A 128 22.40 6.32 11.14
C LYS A 128 21.43 7.27 10.45
N GLU A 129 21.94 8.13 9.59
CA GLU A 129 21.13 9.08 8.82
C GLU A 129 20.29 8.34 7.75
N ALA A 130 20.80 7.27 7.13
CA ALA A 130 20.04 6.45 6.17
C ALA A 130 18.80 5.83 6.84
N LYS A 131 18.90 5.28 8.05
CA LYS A 131 17.76 4.77 8.81
C LYS A 131 16.71 5.87 9.05
N LYS A 132 17.16 7.04 9.49
CA LYS A 132 16.28 8.19 9.72
C LYS A 132 15.60 8.68 8.44
N LYS A 133 16.36 8.80 7.33
CA LYS A 133 15.84 9.21 6.02
C LYS A 133 14.89 8.19 5.42
N SER A 134 15.17 6.90 5.55
CA SER A 134 14.25 5.82 5.12
C SER A 134 12.93 5.86 5.90
N SER A 135 12.98 6.10 7.21
CA SER A 135 11.77 6.29 8.02
C SER A 135 10.97 7.53 7.58
N LEU A 136 11.65 8.66 7.33
CA LEU A 136 11.00 9.86 6.83
C LEU A 136 10.41 9.65 5.42
N MET A 137 11.07 8.83 4.58
CA MET A 137 10.59 8.53 3.23
C MET A 137 9.22 7.82 3.23
N VAL A 138 8.91 7.04 4.26
CA VAL A 138 7.59 6.39 4.40
C VAL A 138 6.46 7.42 4.50
N THR A 139 6.71 8.63 5.02
CA THR A 139 5.69 9.68 5.10
C THR A 139 5.25 10.21 3.74
N SER A 140 6.08 10.05 2.69
CA SER A 140 5.71 10.44 1.32
C SER A 140 4.47 9.69 0.79
N VAL A 141 4.20 8.49 1.32
CA VAL A 141 2.99 7.71 1.01
C VAL A 141 1.74 8.45 1.50
N ALA A 142 1.72 8.86 2.76
CA ALA A 142 0.59 9.59 3.34
C ALA A 142 0.44 10.97 2.68
N THR A 143 1.55 11.68 2.47
CA THR A 143 1.57 12.96 1.73
C THR A 143 0.99 12.79 0.34
N GLY A 144 1.40 11.73 -0.40
CA GLY A 144 0.89 11.45 -1.74
C GLY A 144 -0.61 11.15 -1.77
N ASN A 145 -1.12 10.39 -0.80
CA ASN A 145 -2.55 10.11 -0.68
C ASN A 145 -3.35 11.41 -0.43
N ILE A 146 -2.91 12.24 0.51
CA ILE A 146 -3.56 13.52 0.83
C ILE A 146 -3.53 14.46 -0.39
N VAL A 147 -2.36 14.66 -0.98
CA VAL A 147 -2.19 15.49 -2.18
C VAL A 147 -3.03 14.95 -3.33
N SER A 148 -3.11 13.63 -3.50
CA SER A 148 -3.93 13.00 -4.55
C SER A 148 -5.40 13.36 -4.41
N ILE A 149 -5.97 13.23 -3.22
CA ILE A 149 -7.38 13.53 -2.99
C ILE A 149 -7.65 15.00 -3.30
N ILE A 150 -6.86 15.92 -2.75
CA ILE A 150 -7.04 17.37 -2.94
C ILE A 150 -6.86 17.75 -4.42
N LEU A 151 -5.72 17.39 -5.00
CA LEU A 151 -5.38 17.77 -6.37
C LEU A 151 -6.34 17.16 -7.39
N ASN A 152 -6.60 15.85 -7.30
CA ASN A 152 -7.43 15.18 -8.30
C ASN A 152 -8.90 15.60 -8.18
N THR A 153 -9.43 15.84 -6.96
CA THR A 153 -10.76 16.43 -6.80
C THR A 153 -10.85 17.80 -7.45
N PHE A 154 -9.85 18.67 -7.22
CA PHE A 154 -9.79 19.99 -7.88
C PHE A 154 -9.74 19.86 -9.41
N LEU A 155 -8.88 18.99 -9.94
CA LEU A 155 -8.74 18.78 -11.38
C LEU A 155 -10.04 18.26 -12.01
N ILE A 156 -10.69 17.27 -11.37
CA ILE A 156 -11.94 16.68 -11.86
C ILE A 156 -13.06 17.72 -11.89
N THR A 157 -13.20 18.48 -10.81
CA THR A 157 -14.31 19.45 -10.67
C THR A 157 -14.14 20.70 -11.51
N ARG A 158 -12.92 21.14 -11.80
CA ARG A 158 -12.62 22.37 -12.55
C ARG A 158 -12.28 22.13 -14.01
N LEU A 159 -11.59 21.04 -14.32
CA LEU A 159 -11.05 20.79 -15.66
C LEU A 159 -11.61 19.51 -16.30
N GLY A 160 -12.15 18.60 -15.49
CA GLY A 160 -12.70 17.33 -15.94
C GLY A 160 -11.84 16.12 -15.61
N THR A 161 -12.45 14.93 -15.65
CA THR A 161 -11.88 13.66 -15.19
C THR A 161 -10.55 13.30 -15.90
N ARG A 162 -10.38 13.66 -17.15
CA ARG A 162 -9.14 13.46 -17.91
C ARG A 162 -7.91 14.03 -17.22
N PHE A 163 -8.03 15.22 -16.64
CA PHE A 163 -6.89 15.93 -16.04
C PHE A 163 -6.41 15.29 -14.73
N ALA A 164 -7.24 14.49 -14.07
CA ALA A 164 -6.81 13.67 -12.92
C ALA A 164 -5.77 12.61 -13.29
N PHE A 165 -5.62 12.28 -14.56
CA PHE A 165 -4.59 11.37 -15.05
C PHE A 165 -3.44 12.11 -15.74
N VAL A 166 -3.76 13.06 -16.60
CA VAL A 166 -2.75 13.77 -17.41
C VAL A 166 -1.81 14.60 -16.53
N VAL A 167 -2.35 15.40 -15.60
CA VAL A 167 -1.52 16.30 -14.77
C VAL A 167 -0.59 15.53 -13.83
N PRO A 168 -1.07 14.54 -13.03
CA PRO A 168 -0.16 13.70 -12.24
C PRO A 168 0.85 12.94 -13.10
N GLY A 169 0.44 12.47 -14.28
CA GLY A 169 1.33 11.79 -15.22
C GLY A 169 2.50 12.70 -15.66
N ILE A 170 2.21 13.93 -16.09
CA ILE A 170 3.22 14.92 -16.49
C ILE A 170 4.17 15.23 -15.31
N LEU A 171 3.62 15.49 -14.12
CA LEU A 171 4.41 15.76 -12.92
C LEU A 171 5.36 14.59 -12.60
N THR A 172 4.87 13.35 -12.74
CA THR A 172 5.67 12.13 -12.49
C THR A 172 6.81 11.99 -13.51
N VAL A 173 6.57 12.30 -14.81
CA VAL A 173 7.63 12.29 -15.84
C VAL A 173 8.68 13.36 -15.57
N ILE A 174 8.26 14.58 -15.22
CA ILE A 174 9.19 15.69 -14.90
C ILE A 174 10.05 15.31 -13.69
N LEU A 175 9.45 14.77 -12.63
CA LEU A 175 10.19 14.30 -11.45
C LEU A 175 11.11 13.12 -11.78
N GLY A 176 10.72 12.26 -12.72
CA GLY A 176 11.58 11.21 -13.28
C GLY A 176 12.85 11.79 -13.92
N ALA A 177 12.73 12.83 -14.70
CA ALA A 177 13.89 13.54 -15.26
C ALA A 177 14.75 14.18 -14.16
N CYS A 178 14.15 14.82 -13.15
CA CYS A 178 14.88 15.36 -12.00
C CYS A 178 15.63 14.25 -11.24
N VAL A 179 15.02 13.09 -11.03
CA VAL A 179 15.66 11.93 -10.40
C VAL A 179 16.84 11.44 -11.23
N PHE A 180 16.70 11.36 -12.55
CA PHE A 180 17.78 10.97 -13.45
C PHE A 180 19.03 11.84 -13.22
N PHE A 181 18.91 13.16 -13.34
CA PHE A 181 20.05 14.07 -13.14
C PHE A 181 20.59 14.09 -11.71
N ALA A 182 19.72 13.86 -10.70
CA ALA A 182 20.13 13.84 -9.31
C ALA A 182 20.89 12.58 -8.92
N THR A 183 20.55 11.42 -9.53
CA THR A 183 21.07 10.11 -9.12
C THR A 183 22.07 9.51 -10.11
N LEU A 184 22.24 10.06 -11.30
CA LEU A 184 23.13 9.56 -12.35
C LEU A 184 24.58 9.33 -11.87
N LYS A 185 25.06 10.18 -10.96
CA LYS A 185 26.43 10.14 -10.41
C LYS A 185 26.50 9.52 -9.00
N VAL A 186 25.44 8.84 -8.56
CA VAL A 186 25.43 8.14 -7.26
C VAL A 186 25.92 6.73 -7.50
N GLU A 187 27.15 6.46 -7.06
CA GLU A 187 27.72 5.12 -7.04
C GLU A 187 27.13 4.33 -5.88
N ILE A 188 26.71 3.10 -6.17
CA ILE A 188 26.19 2.20 -5.15
C ILE A 188 27.30 1.24 -4.75
N PRO A 189 27.59 1.11 -3.44
CA PRO A 189 28.52 0.09 -2.97
C PRO A 189 28.02 -1.29 -3.41
N GLU A 190 28.92 -2.11 -3.95
CA GLU A 190 28.62 -3.52 -4.22
C GLU A 190 28.24 -4.19 -2.89
N VAL A 191 26.97 -4.55 -2.75
CA VAL A 191 26.52 -5.33 -1.60
C VAL A 191 26.87 -6.80 -1.88
N PRO A 192 27.66 -7.48 -1.01
CA PRO A 192 27.93 -8.88 -1.17
C PRO A 192 26.61 -9.66 -1.36
N ALA A 193 26.52 -10.47 -2.38
CA ALA A 193 25.33 -11.25 -2.70
C ALA A 193 24.98 -12.14 -1.50
N LYS A 194 24.00 -11.75 -0.69
CA LYS A 194 23.47 -12.58 0.39
C LYS A 194 22.85 -13.83 -0.24
N LYS A 195 23.08 -15.01 0.36
CA LYS A 195 22.48 -16.26 -0.09
C LYS A 195 20.99 -16.09 -0.32
N HIS A 196 20.57 -16.20 -1.56
CA HIS A 196 19.17 -16.14 -1.95
C HIS A 196 18.51 -17.44 -1.49
N ILE A 197 17.67 -17.39 -0.45
CA ILE A 197 16.86 -18.54 -0.06
C ILE A 197 15.64 -18.56 -0.99
N PRO A 198 15.41 -19.68 -1.69
CA PRO A 198 14.24 -19.81 -2.55
C PRO A 198 12.96 -19.55 -1.73
N MET A 199 12.06 -18.74 -2.27
CA MET A 199 10.81 -18.35 -1.61
C MET A 199 9.98 -19.55 -1.14
N LEU A 200 9.96 -20.64 -1.94
CA LEU A 200 9.32 -21.91 -1.60
C LEU A 200 9.93 -22.59 -0.37
N ALA A 201 11.20 -22.39 -0.09
CA ALA A 201 11.83 -22.94 1.11
C ALA A 201 11.35 -22.24 2.39
N LEU A 202 10.97 -20.94 2.31
CA LEU A 202 10.41 -20.19 3.42
C LEU A 202 9.01 -20.69 3.80
N LEU A 203 8.25 -21.22 2.84
CA LEU A 203 6.91 -21.80 3.10
C LEU A 203 6.96 -23.09 3.93
N LYS A 204 8.14 -23.69 4.15
CA LYS A 204 8.32 -24.82 5.06
C LYS A 204 8.28 -24.40 6.54
N ASP A 205 8.55 -23.13 6.82
CA ASP A 205 8.40 -22.60 8.18
C ASP A 205 6.90 -22.48 8.52
N LYS A 206 6.44 -23.29 9.46
CA LYS A 206 5.03 -23.38 9.86
C LYS A 206 4.49 -22.04 10.40
N LYS A 207 5.34 -21.29 11.13
CA LYS A 207 4.96 -19.99 11.69
C LYS A 207 4.79 -18.95 10.59
N LEU A 208 5.78 -18.85 9.69
CA LEU A 208 5.70 -17.92 8.57
C LEU A 208 4.49 -18.24 7.67
N SER A 209 4.29 -19.51 7.33
CA SER A 209 3.16 -19.94 6.51
C SER A 209 1.80 -19.65 7.14
N ALA A 210 1.66 -19.85 8.46
CA ALA A 210 0.44 -19.48 9.17
C ALA A 210 0.23 -17.96 9.20
N MET A 211 1.31 -17.15 9.35
CA MET A 211 1.22 -15.69 9.33
C MET A 211 0.90 -15.11 7.95
N LEU A 212 1.05 -15.89 6.86
CA LEU A 212 0.61 -15.45 5.53
C LEU A 212 -0.92 -15.28 5.46
N VAL A 213 -1.71 -16.00 6.27
CA VAL A 213 -3.17 -15.87 6.29
C VAL A 213 -3.60 -14.48 6.77
N PRO A 214 -3.25 -14.01 8.00
CA PRO A 214 -3.59 -12.66 8.43
C PRO A 214 -2.93 -11.57 7.54
N THR A 215 -1.78 -11.85 6.92
CA THR A 215 -1.14 -10.94 6.00
C THR A 215 -1.92 -10.78 4.70
N LEU A 216 -2.42 -11.87 4.12
CA LEU A 216 -3.29 -11.85 2.95
C LEU A 216 -4.59 -11.09 3.25
N PHE A 217 -5.22 -11.35 4.39
CA PHE A 217 -6.47 -10.70 4.81
C PHE A 217 -6.27 -9.21 5.15
N HIS A 218 -5.11 -8.86 5.74
CA HIS A 218 -4.70 -7.47 5.87
C HIS A 218 -4.67 -6.77 4.49
N GLY A 219 -4.13 -7.44 3.47
CA GLY A 219 -4.08 -6.94 2.10
C GLY A 219 -5.45 -6.74 1.47
N VAL A 220 -6.40 -7.66 1.74
CA VAL A 220 -7.82 -7.52 1.32
C VAL A 220 -8.38 -6.17 1.78
N MET A 221 -8.22 -5.82 3.05
CA MET A 221 -8.75 -4.55 3.59
C MET A 221 -7.92 -3.35 3.08
N LYS A 222 -6.60 -3.42 3.15
CA LYS A 222 -5.68 -2.32 2.81
C LYS A 222 -5.86 -1.80 1.39
N GLU A 223 -5.87 -2.69 0.40
CA GLU A 223 -5.96 -2.28 -0.99
C GLU A 223 -7.40 -1.83 -1.34
N ASN A 224 -8.40 -2.52 -0.81
CA ASN A 224 -9.77 -2.25 -1.18
C ASN A 224 -10.37 -1.02 -0.50
N ILE A 225 -9.97 -0.69 0.74
CA ILE A 225 -10.36 0.60 1.33
C ILE A 225 -9.84 1.77 0.47
N SER A 226 -8.64 1.66 -0.08
CA SER A 226 -8.07 2.70 -0.95
C SER A 226 -8.80 2.84 -2.29
N ILE A 227 -9.38 1.77 -2.81
CA ILE A 227 -10.10 1.76 -4.09
C ILE A 227 -11.56 2.21 -3.89
N TRP A 228 -12.24 1.64 -2.90
CA TRP A 228 -13.69 1.73 -2.79
C TRP A 228 -14.19 2.85 -1.88
N MET A 229 -13.34 3.47 -1.02
CA MET A 229 -13.78 4.50 -0.07
C MET A 229 -14.48 5.68 -0.76
N ALA A 230 -13.94 6.18 -1.88
CA ALA A 230 -14.51 7.33 -2.60
C ALA A 230 -15.84 6.94 -3.27
N VAL A 231 -15.86 5.77 -3.92
CA VAL A 231 -17.06 5.25 -4.59
C VAL A 231 -18.17 5.01 -3.57
N TYR A 232 -17.85 4.37 -2.43
CA TYR A 232 -18.82 4.12 -1.35
C TYR A 232 -19.46 5.39 -0.82
N VAL A 233 -18.66 6.40 -0.49
CA VAL A 233 -19.18 7.64 0.10
C VAL A 233 -20.06 8.39 -0.89
N VAL A 234 -19.64 8.51 -2.15
CA VAL A 234 -20.43 9.17 -3.19
C VAL A 234 -21.74 8.42 -3.47
N ASP A 235 -21.67 7.11 -3.68
CA ASP A 235 -22.79 6.26 -4.09
C ASP A 235 -23.80 6.07 -2.94
N LYS A 236 -23.33 5.70 -1.73
CA LYS A 236 -24.21 5.43 -0.58
C LYS A 236 -24.93 6.68 -0.07
N TYR A 237 -24.26 7.85 -0.06
CA TYR A 237 -24.80 9.08 0.52
C TYR A 237 -25.27 10.09 -0.53
N MET A 238 -25.17 9.75 -1.82
CA MET A 238 -25.63 10.59 -2.95
C MET A 238 -25.08 12.02 -2.89
N VAL A 239 -23.82 12.16 -2.44
CA VAL A 239 -23.14 13.45 -2.33
C VAL A 239 -22.23 13.69 -3.52
N ASP A 240 -21.99 14.96 -3.84
CA ASP A 240 -21.04 15.33 -4.88
C ASP A 240 -19.59 15.00 -4.49
N LEU A 241 -18.72 14.88 -5.50
CA LEU A 241 -17.32 14.51 -5.31
C LEU A 241 -16.57 15.51 -4.40
N THR A 242 -16.91 16.80 -4.48
CA THR A 242 -16.25 17.84 -3.68
C THR A 242 -16.56 17.65 -2.19
N THR A 243 -17.84 17.51 -1.85
CA THR A 243 -18.30 17.26 -0.48
C THR A 243 -17.72 15.96 0.05
N SER A 244 -17.80 14.87 -0.72
CA SER A 244 -17.26 13.58 -0.29
C SER A 244 -15.74 13.64 -0.06
N SER A 245 -15.00 14.39 -0.86
CA SER A 245 -13.54 14.50 -0.75
C SER A 245 -13.09 15.14 0.55
N TYR A 246 -13.81 16.12 1.10
CA TYR A 246 -13.51 16.69 2.42
C TYR A 246 -13.57 15.63 3.53
N TYR A 247 -14.55 14.74 3.47
CA TYR A 247 -14.69 13.65 4.44
C TYR A 247 -13.67 12.53 4.20
N ILE A 248 -13.51 12.11 2.94
CA ILE A 248 -12.56 11.05 2.56
C ILE A 248 -11.12 11.42 2.93
N LEU A 249 -10.77 12.71 2.93
CA LEU A 249 -9.46 13.20 3.32
C LEU A 249 -9.11 12.86 4.78
N LEU A 250 -10.10 12.68 5.66
CA LEU A 250 -9.89 12.25 7.05
C LEU A 250 -9.28 10.84 7.12
N ILE A 251 -9.58 9.97 6.15
CA ILE A 251 -9.12 8.58 6.15
C ILE A 251 -7.59 8.48 6.15
N PRO A 252 -6.84 9.06 5.18
CA PRO A 252 -5.39 9.01 5.20
C PRO A 252 -4.77 9.83 6.35
N ILE A 253 -5.43 10.90 6.83
CA ILE A 253 -4.97 11.69 7.97
C ILE A 253 -5.02 10.84 9.25
N ILE A 254 -6.16 10.22 9.55
CA ILE A 254 -6.32 9.34 10.71
C ILE A 254 -5.43 8.09 10.57
N GLY A 255 -5.26 7.56 9.36
CA GLY A 255 -4.32 6.48 9.08
C GLY A 255 -2.86 6.84 9.37
N PHE A 256 -2.47 8.08 9.08
CA PHE A 256 -1.14 8.60 9.45
C PHE A 256 -0.99 8.70 10.97
N ILE A 257 -2.01 9.21 11.68
CA ILE A 257 -2.02 9.27 13.15
C ILE A 257 -1.92 7.85 13.74
N GLY A 258 -2.70 6.88 13.23
CA GLY A 258 -2.63 5.48 13.67
C GLY A 258 -1.23 4.88 13.53
N ARG A 259 -0.55 5.16 12.40
CA ARG A 259 0.82 4.69 12.18
C ARG A 259 1.82 5.35 13.13
N THR A 260 1.70 6.65 13.39
CA THR A 260 2.59 7.37 14.32
C THR A 260 2.33 7.02 15.78
N ALA A 261 1.12 6.59 16.11
CA ALA A 261 0.75 6.08 17.43
C ALA A 261 1.22 4.63 17.69
N TYR A 262 1.70 3.92 16.67
CA TYR A 262 2.15 2.52 16.79
C TYR A 262 3.15 2.29 17.94
N PRO A 263 4.22 3.09 18.13
CA PRO A 263 5.17 2.86 19.23
C PRO A 263 4.54 2.95 20.62
N LEU A 264 3.53 3.83 20.80
CA LEU A 264 2.78 3.92 22.04
C LEU A 264 1.94 2.68 22.28
N LEU A 265 1.19 2.24 21.27
CA LEU A 265 0.35 1.04 21.36
C LEU A 265 1.21 -0.22 21.56
N TYR A 266 2.37 -0.30 20.91
CA TYR A 266 3.31 -1.39 21.06
C TYR A 266 3.76 -1.54 22.53
N LYS A 267 4.14 -0.42 23.19
CA LYS A 267 4.46 -0.40 24.62
C LYS A 267 3.27 -0.81 25.50
N LEU A 268 2.07 -0.29 25.21
CA LEU A 268 0.85 -0.66 25.94
C LEU A 268 0.53 -2.17 25.80
N CYS A 269 0.87 -2.77 24.67
CA CYS A 269 0.76 -4.20 24.41
C CYS A 269 1.94 -5.01 24.95
N ARG A 270 2.79 -4.44 25.81
CA ARG A 270 3.98 -5.07 26.40
C ARG A 270 4.98 -5.55 25.35
N ASP A 271 5.30 -4.66 24.41
CA ASP A 271 6.23 -4.88 23.31
C ASP A 271 5.93 -6.15 22.48
N ASN A 272 4.63 -6.40 22.24
CA ASN A 272 4.16 -7.56 21.51
C ASN A 272 3.36 -7.14 20.26
N GLU A 273 3.95 -7.36 19.09
CA GLU A 273 3.36 -7.00 17.78
C GLU A 273 2.11 -7.81 17.43
N ASP A 274 2.02 -9.05 17.94
CA ASP A 274 0.86 -9.91 17.72
C ASP A 274 -0.37 -9.34 18.43
N LYS A 275 -0.20 -8.82 19.67
CA LYS A 275 -1.26 -8.13 20.41
C LYS A 275 -1.69 -6.83 19.74
N VAL A 276 -0.73 -6.06 19.21
CA VAL A 276 -1.07 -4.85 18.44
C VAL A 276 -1.91 -5.21 17.22
N SER A 277 -1.54 -6.27 16.49
CA SER A 277 -2.32 -6.77 15.36
C SER A 277 -3.73 -7.20 15.77
N GLN A 278 -3.85 -7.91 16.91
CA GLN A 278 -5.16 -8.33 17.44
C GLN A 278 -6.05 -7.12 17.79
N VAL A 279 -5.51 -6.09 18.45
CA VAL A 279 -6.24 -4.85 18.72
C VAL A 279 -6.70 -4.20 17.41
N GLY A 280 -5.81 -4.12 16.41
CA GLY A 280 -6.17 -3.62 15.09
C GLY A 280 -7.30 -4.40 14.43
N PHE A 281 -7.27 -5.73 14.47
CA PHE A 281 -8.36 -6.56 13.92
C PHE A 281 -9.66 -6.40 14.69
N VAL A 282 -9.64 -6.26 16.04
CA VAL A 282 -10.85 -5.94 16.84
C VAL A 282 -11.49 -4.65 16.37
N LEU A 283 -10.70 -3.60 16.19
CA LEU A 283 -11.19 -2.31 15.67
C LEU A 283 -11.76 -2.45 14.25
N CYS A 284 -11.14 -3.27 13.40
CA CYS A 284 -11.68 -3.58 12.07
C CYS A 284 -13.04 -4.31 12.16
N ILE A 285 -13.19 -5.28 13.07
CA ILE A 285 -14.46 -6.00 13.27
C ILE A 285 -15.56 -5.01 13.67
N LEU A 286 -15.33 -4.24 14.74
CA LEU A 286 -16.33 -3.32 15.27
C LEU A 286 -16.76 -2.28 14.22
N SER A 287 -15.79 -1.67 13.54
CA SER A 287 -16.06 -0.69 12.50
C SER A 287 -16.76 -1.30 11.27
N SER A 288 -16.37 -2.51 10.86
CA SER A 288 -17.01 -3.19 9.72
C SER A 288 -18.45 -3.59 10.03
N LEU A 289 -18.71 -4.09 11.24
CA LEU A 289 -20.08 -4.43 11.67
C LEU A 289 -20.98 -3.19 11.73
N LEU A 290 -20.43 -2.05 12.19
CA LEU A 290 -21.17 -0.79 12.18
C LEU A 290 -21.48 -0.34 10.75
N LEU A 291 -20.53 -0.46 9.81
CA LEU A 291 -20.73 -0.17 8.39
C LEU A 291 -21.76 -1.09 7.70
N CYS A 292 -22.04 -2.27 8.26
CA CYS A 292 -23.12 -3.14 7.78
C CYS A 292 -24.52 -2.63 8.11
N THR A 293 -24.65 -1.66 9.04
CA THR A 293 -25.95 -1.08 9.39
C THR A 293 -26.32 0.00 8.37
N ASP A 294 -27.57 -0.02 7.90
CA ASP A 294 -28.04 0.99 6.94
C ASP A 294 -28.36 2.37 7.55
N ILE A 295 -28.26 2.47 8.87
CA ILE A 295 -28.76 3.61 9.67
C ILE A 295 -27.65 4.67 9.91
N ILE A 296 -26.37 4.35 9.59
CA ILE A 296 -25.27 5.26 9.92
C ILE A 296 -25.20 6.45 8.97
N GLU A 297 -25.00 7.62 9.57
CA GLU A 297 -24.75 8.85 8.83
C GLU A 297 -23.34 8.88 8.23
N MET A 298 -23.17 9.68 7.18
CA MET A 298 -21.91 9.80 6.44
C MET A 298 -20.69 10.10 7.34
N PRO A 299 -20.73 11.04 8.32
CA PRO A 299 -19.57 11.28 9.20
C PRO A 299 -19.16 10.05 10.01
N THR A 300 -20.13 9.29 10.52
CA THR A 300 -19.88 8.05 11.27
C THR A 300 -19.29 6.97 10.37
N ALA A 301 -19.79 6.82 9.15
CA ALA A 301 -19.24 5.87 8.18
C ALA A 301 -17.79 6.22 7.81
N VAL A 302 -17.50 7.49 7.57
CA VAL A 302 -16.13 7.96 7.29
C VAL A 302 -15.21 7.76 8.50
N LEU A 303 -15.71 7.96 9.72
CA LEU A 303 -14.95 7.65 10.94
C LEU A 303 -14.64 6.15 11.02
N CYS A 304 -15.61 5.27 10.77
CA CYS A 304 -15.39 3.81 10.72
C CYS A 304 -14.34 3.42 9.68
N LEU A 305 -14.44 3.95 8.46
CA LEU A 305 -13.43 3.75 7.42
C LEU A 305 -12.05 4.26 7.85
N SER A 306 -11.99 5.40 8.52
CA SER A 306 -10.74 5.97 9.04
C SER A 306 -10.12 5.09 10.12
N VAL A 307 -10.93 4.55 11.03
CA VAL A 307 -10.49 3.61 12.07
C VAL A 307 -9.98 2.31 11.44
N ILE A 308 -10.67 1.76 10.43
CA ILE A 308 -10.19 0.58 9.69
C ILE A 308 -8.85 0.89 9.02
N TYR A 309 -8.71 2.03 8.34
CA TYR A 309 -7.48 2.39 7.65
C TYR A 309 -6.30 2.61 8.63
N ALA A 310 -6.54 3.22 9.78
CA ALA A 310 -5.55 3.36 10.85
C ALA A 310 -5.14 2.00 11.42
N SER A 311 -6.10 1.13 11.70
CA SER A 311 -5.88 -0.23 12.21
C SER A 311 -5.07 -1.07 11.21
N VAL A 312 -5.45 -1.04 9.94
CA VAL A 312 -4.72 -1.70 8.85
C VAL A 312 -3.29 -1.16 8.74
N SER A 313 -3.07 0.16 8.95
CA SER A 313 -1.73 0.75 8.97
C SER A 313 -0.87 0.26 10.14
N MET A 314 -1.46 0.05 11.32
CA MET A 314 -0.79 -0.55 12.48
C MET A 314 -0.47 -2.02 12.25
N ILE A 315 -1.43 -2.80 11.75
CA ILE A 315 -1.27 -4.22 11.39
C ILE A 315 -0.15 -4.36 10.34
N ASN A 316 -0.09 -3.47 9.35
CA ASN A 316 0.99 -3.44 8.37
C ASN A 316 2.38 -3.29 9.01
N THR A 317 2.51 -2.44 10.02
CA THR A 317 3.77 -2.27 10.75
C THR A 317 4.15 -3.54 11.51
N SER A 318 3.20 -4.16 12.19
CA SER A 318 3.42 -5.44 12.92
C SER A 318 3.85 -6.55 11.97
N LEU A 319 3.05 -6.82 10.92
CA LEU A 319 3.23 -7.99 10.05
C LEU A 319 4.35 -7.80 9.03
N LEU A 320 4.47 -6.62 8.41
CA LEU A 320 5.38 -6.41 7.28
C LEU A 320 6.71 -5.76 7.67
N THR A 321 6.80 -5.19 8.89
CA THR A 321 8.02 -4.53 9.34
C THR A 321 8.66 -5.26 10.52
N ILE A 322 7.91 -5.54 11.58
CA ILE A 322 8.48 -6.09 12.83
C ILE A 322 8.61 -7.60 12.76
N MET A 323 7.57 -8.31 12.33
CA MET A 323 7.59 -9.77 12.24
C MET A 323 8.76 -10.32 11.39
N PRO A 324 9.12 -9.76 10.21
CA PRO A 324 10.29 -10.22 9.47
C PRO A 324 11.61 -10.07 10.23
N MET A 325 11.72 -9.13 11.16
CA MET A 325 12.95 -8.93 11.95
C MET A 325 13.24 -10.11 12.89
N HIS A 326 12.25 -10.91 13.27
CA HIS A 326 12.47 -12.14 14.03
C HIS A 326 13.30 -13.18 13.26
N TYR A 327 13.42 -13.05 11.95
CA TYR A 327 14.17 -13.95 11.07
C TYR A 327 15.60 -13.47 10.78
N THR A 328 16.06 -12.36 11.38
CA THR A 328 17.39 -11.75 11.10
C THR A 328 18.56 -12.73 11.28
N ARG A 329 18.46 -13.69 12.21
CA ARG A 329 19.52 -14.65 12.52
C ARG A 329 19.49 -15.90 11.66
N THR A 330 18.36 -16.25 11.06
CA THR A 330 18.14 -17.53 10.38
C THR A 330 17.96 -17.38 8.87
N VAL A 331 17.37 -16.28 8.43
CA VAL A 331 16.98 -16.07 7.02
C VAL A 331 17.22 -14.61 6.62
N ASN A 332 17.26 -14.35 5.30
CA ASN A 332 17.28 -12.99 4.81
C ASN A 332 15.93 -12.30 5.07
N VAL A 333 15.92 -11.27 5.93
CA VAL A 333 14.73 -10.46 6.27
C VAL A 333 14.01 -9.94 5.03
N ALA A 334 14.75 -9.57 3.98
CA ALA A 334 14.19 -9.09 2.72
C ALA A 334 13.33 -10.16 2.01
N SER A 335 13.74 -11.44 2.09
CA SER A 335 12.97 -12.54 1.51
C SER A 335 11.67 -12.79 2.26
N VAL A 336 11.69 -12.71 3.60
CA VAL A 336 10.48 -12.83 4.44
C VAL A 336 9.54 -11.65 4.19
N SER A 337 10.04 -10.43 4.20
CA SER A 337 9.25 -9.25 3.84
C SER A 337 8.65 -9.36 2.43
N GLY A 338 9.42 -9.87 1.48
CA GLY A 338 8.97 -10.03 0.09
C GLY A 338 7.78 -10.99 -0.05
N ILE A 339 7.80 -12.14 0.66
CA ILE A 339 6.68 -13.09 0.62
C ILE A 339 5.44 -12.54 1.32
N MET A 340 5.63 -11.80 2.42
CA MET A 340 4.52 -11.17 3.12
C MET A 340 3.91 -10.01 2.32
N ASP A 341 4.74 -9.18 1.68
CA ASP A 341 4.27 -8.15 0.73
C ASP A 341 3.49 -8.78 -0.43
N PHE A 342 4.02 -9.88 -1.01
CA PHE A 342 3.33 -10.62 -2.07
C PHE A 342 1.96 -11.12 -1.62
N ALA A 343 1.87 -11.75 -0.44
CA ALA A 343 0.59 -12.21 0.10
C ALA A 343 -0.41 -11.05 0.31
N THR A 344 0.07 -9.89 0.80
CA THR A 344 -0.74 -8.69 0.96
C THR A 344 -1.36 -8.25 -0.36
N TYR A 345 -0.56 -8.06 -1.41
CA TYR A 345 -1.06 -7.60 -2.70
C TYR A 345 -1.89 -8.65 -3.42
N LEU A 346 -1.56 -9.94 -3.25
CA LEU A 346 -2.37 -11.04 -3.78
C LEU A 346 -3.78 -11.04 -3.20
N GLY A 347 -3.90 -10.92 -1.87
CA GLY A 347 -5.19 -10.81 -1.18
C GLY A 347 -5.99 -9.60 -1.64
N GLY A 348 -5.33 -8.43 -1.70
CA GLY A 348 -5.95 -7.19 -2.17
C GLY A 348 -6.45 -7.28 -3.61
N GLY A 349 -5.65 -7.86 -4.51
CA GLY A 349 -6.00 -8.00 -5.92
C GLY A 349 -7.17 -8.95 -6.16
N ILE A 350 -7.16 -10.13 -5.54
CA ILE A 350 -8.26 -11.09 -5.66
C ILE A 350 -9.56 -10.45 -5.14
N ALA A 351 -9.50 -9.83 -3.96
CA ALA A 351 -10.67 -9.21 -3.34
C ALA A 351 -11.21 -8.02 -4.16
N SER A 352 -10.35 -7.22 -4.79
CA SER A 352 -10.77 -6.08 -5.60
C SER A 352 -11.69 -6.49 -6.76
N LEU A 353 -11.34 -7.58 -7.45
CA LEU A 353 -12.15 -8.13 -8.53
C LEU A 353 -13.50 -8.66 -7.99
N ILE A 354 -13.46 -9.41 -6.90
CA ILE A 354 -14.66 -9.98 -6.26
C ILE A 354 -15.59 -8.85 -5.78
N TYR A 355 -15.05 -7.83 -5.14
CA TYR A 355 -15.86 -6.70 -4.64
C TYR A 355 -16.45 -5.88 -5.76
N GLY A 356 -15.77 -5.72 -6.90
CA GLY A 356 -16.36 -5.08 -8.06
C GLY A 356 -17.64 -5.76 -8.55
N ALA A 357 -17.66 -7.10 -8.53
CA ALA A 357 -18.84 -7.89 -8.88
C ALA A 357 -19.92 -7.86 -7.78
N LEU A 358 -19.51 -8.02 -6.51
CA LEU A 358 -20.43 -8.02 -5.37
C LEU A 358 -21.13 -6.68 -5.18
N ILE A 359 -20.40 -5.56 -5.29
CA ILE A 359 -20.96 -4.22 -5.14
C ILE A 359 -22.02 -3.95 -6.22
N LYS A 360 -21.76 -4.37 -7.47
CA LYS A 360 -22.72 -4.23 -8.55
C LYS A 360 -24.03 -5.00 -8.30
N GLY A 361 -23.96 -6.20 -7.70
CA GLY A 361 -25.11 -7.08 -7.49
C GLY A 361 -25.82 -6.90 -6.16
N PHE A 362 -25.06 -6.63 -5.09
CA PHE A 362 -25.53 -6.71 -3.71
C PHE A 362 -25.17 -5.47 -2.86
N GLY A 363 -24.61 -4.42 -3.48
CA GLY A 363 -24.11 -3.25 -2.75
C GLY A 363 -22.89 -3.54 -1.88
N TYR A 364 -22.64 -2.67 -0.90
CA TYR A 364 -21.42 -2.70 -0.09
C TYR A 364 -21.47 -3.65 1.10
N PHE A 365 -22.66 -4.11 1.50
CA PHE A 365 -22.86 -4.98 2.65
C PHE A 365 -21.97 -6.24 2.64
N PRO A 366 -21.87 -7.03 1.54
CA PRO A 366 -21.02 -8.22 1.52
C PRO A 366 -19.53 -7.91 1.70
N MET A 367 -19.08 -6.75 1.26
CA MET A 367 -17.68 -6.30 1.42
C MET A 367 -17.38 -6.08 2.92
N PHE A 368 -18.23 -5.35 3.64
CA PHE A 368 -18.00 -5.07 5.06
C PHE A 368 -18.16 -6.32 5.93
N VAL A 369 -19.14 -7.19 5.63
CA VAL A 369 -19.27 -8.51 6.30
C VAL A 369 -18.00 -9.34 6.10
N SER A 370 -17.46 -9.38 4.89
CA SER A 370 -16.23 -10.11 4.61
C SER A 370 -15.05 -9.56 5.42
N TRP A 371 -14.93 -8.21 5.58
CA TRP A 371 -13.88 -7.59 6.40
C TRP A 371 -14.00 -7.97 7.88
N ALA A 372 -15.21 -8.07 8.42
CA ALA A 372 -15.43 -8.56 9.78
C ALA A 372 -14.98 -10.02 9.92
N ILE A 373 -15.41 -10.91 9.01
CA ILE A 373 -15.08 -12.34 9.04
C ILE A 373 -13.57 -12.57 8.94
N ILE A 374 -12.89 -11.96 7.95
CA ILE A 374 -11.44 -12.14 7.76
C ILE A 374 -10.64 -11.59 8.94
N SER A 375 -11.13 -10.53 9.61
CA SER A 375 -10.52 -10.01 10.83
C SER A 375 -10.63 -10.99 12.00
N VAL A 376 -11.79 -11.65 12.18
CA VAL A 376 -11.97 -12.72 13.18
C VAL A 376 -11.02 -13.88 12.89
N VAL A 377 -10.97 -14.36 11.64
CA VAL A 377 -10.06 -15.46 11.24
C VAL A 377 -8.62 -15.09 11.50
N SER A 378 -8.20 -13.85 11.16
CA SER A 378 -6.85 -13.37 11.42
C SER A 378 -6.49 -13.38 12.89
N MET A 379 -7.40 -12.93 13.77
CA MET A 379 -7.22 -12.97 15.22
C MET A 379 -7.04 -14.40 15.73
N LEU A 380 -7.88 -15.33 15.25
CA LEU A 380 -7.82 -16.74 15.66
C LEU A 380 -6.49 -17.40 15.24
N VAL A 381 -6.02 -17.11 14.03
CA VAL A 381 -4.72 -17.61 13.53
C VAL A 381 -3.57 -17.07 14.38
N ILE A 382 -3.54 -15.76 14.67
CA ILE A 382 -2.50 -15.15 15.51
C ILE A 382 -2.54 -15.73 16.94
N ALA A 383 -3.73 -15.90 17.52
CA ALA A 383 -3.89 -16.50 18.85
C ALA A 383 -3.40 -17.95 18.87
N TYR A 384 -3.69 -18.74 17.83
CA TYR A 384 -3.21 -20.11 17.68
C TYR A 384 -1.68 -20.19 17.63
N ILE A 385 -1.04 -19.33 16.85
CA ILE A 385 0.44 -19.29 16.75
C ILE A 385 1.06 -18.94 18.11
N ASN A 386 0.49 -17.98 18.83
CA ASN A 386 0.99 -17.59 20.16
C ASN A 386 0.86 -18.72 21.19
N LYS A 387 -0.21 -19.52 21.09
CA LYS A 387 -0.39 -20.71 21.97
C LYS A 387 0.67 -21.77 21.69
N ILE A 388 1.07 -21.96 20.44
CA ILE A 388 2.16 -22.90 20.08
C ILE A 388 3.48 -22.43 20.65
N LYS A 389 3.84 -21.15 20.48
CA LYS A 389 5.07 -20.54 21.04
C LYS A 389 5.16 -20.76 22.55
N GLY A 390 4.11 -20.44 23.30
CA GLY A 390 4.10 -20.59 24.75
C GLY A 390 4.20 -22.04 25.23
N LYS A 391 3.85 -23.03 24.39
CA LYS A 391 4.08 -24.44 24.70
C LYS A 391 5.52 -24.89 24.43
N GLU A 392 6.14 -24.38 23.35
CA GLU A 392 7.54 -24.68 23.04
C GLU A 392 8.48 -24.08 24.09
N GLU A 393 8.27 -22.84 24.52
CA GLU A 393 9.04 -22.19 25.58
C GLU A 393 8.95 -22.94 26.91
N LYS A 394 7.74 -23.35 27.33
CA LYS A 394 7.55 -24.15 28.55
C LYS A 394 8.22 -25.52 28.48
N ASN A 395 8.22 -26.17 27.31
CA ASN A 395 8.91 -27.46 27.16
C ASN A 395 10.43 -27.32 27.23
N TYR A 396 11.00 -26.19 26.77
CA TYR A 396 12.44 -25.89 26.92
C TYR A 396 12.83 -25.58 28.38
N GLU A 397 11.97 -24.91 29.15
CA GLU A 397 12.19 -24.63 30.57
C GLU A 397 12.05 -25.88 31.45
N THR A 398 11.30 -26.88 31.04
CA THR A 398 11.13 -28.14 31.82
C THR A 398 12.17 -29.19 31.50
N VAL A 399 13.00 -29.01 30.47
CA VAL A 399 14.06 -29.95 30.05
C VAL A 399 15.47 -29.47 30.49
N ASN A 400 15.59 -28.22 30.91
CA ASN A 400 16.80 -27.63 31.52
C ASN A 400 16.61 -27.43 33.03
#